data_aa56ec08c02d3f46d4e934bcf28fd10b
#
_entry.id   aa56ec08c02d3f46d4e934bcf28fd10b
#
_cell.length_a   1.000
_cell.length_b   1.000
_cell.length_c   1.000
_cell.angle_alpha   90.00
_cell.angle_beta   90.00
_cell.angle_gamma   90.00
#
_symmetry.space_group_name_H-M   'P 1'
#
loop_
_entity.id
_entity.type
_entity.pdbx_description
1 polymer ?
#
loop_
_entity_poly.entity_id
_entity_poly.type
_entity_poly.pdbx_seq_one_letter_code
_entity_poly.pdbx_strand_id
1 'polypeptide(L)'
;MKCVSYTRTLPWKNHQSKLTIAEQNQRIAAYLAEHKELDLQKKYSDRKNDEKARAAFDQMTNDGVERKFDCIIVASMYYCGPDFPAVRQAIKETLYATGIDLIVLEEGLDTRAVSRKEVEDYFEAKR
;
A
#
# COMPACT_ATOMS: atom_id res chain seq x y z
N MET A 1 9.16 6.21 -13.07
CA MET A 1 9.05 6.26 -11.60
C MET A 1 9.15 4.84 -11.05
N LYS A 2 10.06 4.63 -10.12
CA LYS A 2 10.24 3.32 -9.49
C LYS A 2 9.13 3.08 -8.47
N CYS A 3 8.40 1.99 -8.62
CA CYS A 3 7.34 1.64 -7.67
C CYS A 3 7.53 0.22 -7.12
N VAL A 4 6.87 -0.03 -5.99
CA VAL A 4 6.79 -1.36 -5.38
C VAL A 4 5.34 -1.65 -5.06
N SER A 5 5.00 -2.92 -4.90
CA SER A 5 3.66 -3.31 -4.50
C SER A 5 3.69 -3.96 -3.12
N TYR A 6 2.59 -3.82 -2.40
CA TYR A 6 2.40 -4.51 -1.14
C TYR A 6 1.09 -5.28 -1.19
N THR A 7 1.16 -6.54 -0.82
CA THR A 7 -0.01 -7.43 -0.74
C THR A 7 0.01 -8.17 0.59
N ARG A 8 -1.15 -8.58 1.05
CA ARG A 8 -1.25 -9.20 2.37
C ARG A 8 -2.43 -10.16 2.45
N THR A 9 -2.23 -11.27 3.18
CA THR A 9 -3.33 -12.12 3.60
C THR A 9 -3.97 -11.52 4.84
N LEU A 10 -5.27 -11.23 4.79
CA LEU A 10 -6.00 -10.67 5.92
C LEU A 10 -6.34 -11.77 6.94
N PRO A 11 -6.18 -11.49 8.25
CA PRO A 11 -6.48 -12.48 9.29
C PRO A 11 -7.96 -12.66 9.58
N TRP A 12 -8.83 -11.78 9.08
CA TRP A 12 -10.26 -11.83 9.40
C TRP A 12 -11.02 -12.78 8.50
N LYS A 13 -11.79 -13.65 9.10
CA LYS A 13 -12.62 -14.60 8.37
C LYS A 13 -13.85 -13.97 7.75
N ASN A 14 -14.34 -12.87 8.32
CA ASN A 14 -15.62 -12.25 7.93
C ASN A 14 -15.50 -11.09 6.96
N HIS A 15 -14.35 -10.89 6.37
CA HIS A 15 -14.15 -9.78 5.47
C HIS A 15 -14.70 -10.12 4.08
N GLN A 16 -15.79 -9.46 3.71
CA GLN A 16 -16.51 -9.78 2.47
C GLN A 16 -15.73 -9.47 1.19
N SER A 17 -14.89 -8.47 1.22
CA SER A 17 -14.12 -8.01 0.04
C SER A 17 -12.70 -8.57 0.02
N LYS A 18 -12.44 -9.61 0.78
CA LYS A 18 -11.10 -10.16 0.94
C LYS A 18 -10.58 -10.74 -0.36
N LEU A 19 -9.52 -10.14 -0.89
CA LEU A 19 -8.80 -10.64 -2.04
C LEU A 19 -7.63 -11.50 -1.59
N THR A 20 -7.35 -12.57 -2.32
CA THR A 20 -6.11 -13.33 -2.14
C THR A 20 -4.94 -12.48 -2.60
N ILE A 21 -3.72 -12.86 -2.21
CA ILE A 21 -2.51 -12.18 -2.68
C ILE A 21 -2.45 -12.24 -4.21
N ALA A 22 -2.82 -13.39 -4.81
CA ALA A 22 -2.83 -13.52 -6.27
C ALA A 22 -3.79 -12.53 -6.92
N GLU A 23 -4.99 -12.36 -6.35
CA GLU A 23 -5.99 -11.42 -6.87
C GLU A 23 -5.53 -9.96 -6.69
N GLN A 24 -4.92 -9.64 -5.56
CA GLN A 24 -4.32 -8.32 -5.35
C GLN A 24 -3.26 -8.03 -6.41
N ASN A 25 -2.38 -8.99 -6.68
CA ASN A 25 -1.34 -8.84 -7.69
C ASN A 25 -1.91 -8.69 -9.10
N GLN A 26 -3.01 -9.39 -9.41
CA GLN A 26 -3.68 -9.25 -10.70
C GLN A 26 -4.21 -7.84 -10.91
N ARG A 27 -4.83 -7.25 -9.89
CA ARG A 27 -5.34 -5.88 -9.98
C ARG A 27 -4.22 -4.86 -10.14
N ILE A 28 -3.12 -5.06 -9.42
CA ILE A 28 -1.94 -4.20 -9.53
C ILE A 28 -1.33 -4.32 -10.93
N ALA A 29 -1.19 -5.54 -11.45
CA ALA A 29 -0.64 -5.76 -12.78
C ALA A 29 -1.50 -5.11 -13.88
N ALA A 30 -2.83 -5.18 -13.75
CA ALA A 30 -3.73 -4.53 -14.70
C ALA A 30 -3.57 -3.01 -14.69
N TYR A 31 -3.43 -2.43 -13.50
CA TYR A 31 -3.18 -1.00 -13.37
C TYR A 31 -1.85 -0.60 -14.01
N LEU A 32 -0.80 -1.36 -13.74
CA LEU A 32 0.54 -1.08 -14.29
C LEU A 32 0.58 -1.20 -15.82
N ALA A 33 -0.24 -2.09 -16.38
CA ALA A 33 -0.32 -2.23 -17.83
C ALA A 33 -0.83 -0.95 -18.50
N GLU A 34 -1.63 -0.15 -17.81
CA GLU A 34 -2.18 1.11 -18.30
C GLU A 34 -1.39 2.34 -17.85
N HIS A 35 -0.39 2.16 -16.98
CA HIS A 35 0.40 3.25 -16.42
C HIS A 35 1.89 2.97 -16.62
N LYS A 36 2.34 3.15 -17.85
CA LYS A 36 3.71 2.80 -18.28
C LYS A 36 4.81 3.65 -17.62
N GLU A 37 4.46 4.78 -17.04
CA GLU A 37 5.38 5.62 -16.29
C GLU A 37 5.81 4.98 -14.96
N LEU A 38 5.08 3.95 -14.52
CA LEU A 38 5.37 3.23 -13.28
C LEU A 38 6.15 1.96 -13.61
N ASP A 39 7.30 1.79 -12.97
CA ASP A 39 8.21 0.66 -13.18
C ASP A 39 8.29 -0.16 -11.89
N LEU A 40 7.65 -1.32 -11.89
CA LEU A 40 7.58 -2.18 -10.69
C LEU A 40 8.94 -2.84 -10.43
N GLN A 41 9.55 -2.48 -9.30
CA GLN A 41 10.88 -2.96 -8.91
C GLN A 41 10.82 -4.19 -8.00
N LYS A 42 9.81 -4.26 -7.14
CA LYS A 42 9.73 -5.33 -6.14
C LYS A 42 8.30 -5.50 -5.65
N LYS A 43 7.96 -6.73 -5.28
CA LYS A 43 6.68 -7.08 -4.66
C LYS A 43 6.94 -7.52 -3.23
N TYR A 44 6.33 -6.83 -2.28
CA TYR A 44 6.39 -7.19 -0.86
C TYR A 44 5.08 -7.88 -0.50
N SER A 45 5.16 -9.02 0.18
CA SER A 45 3.96 -9.79 0.55
C SER A 45 4.09 -10.37 1.94
N ASP A 46 3.09 -10.15 2.78
CA ASP A 46 2.95 -10.80 4.07
C ASP A 46 1.89 -11.89 3.96
N ARG A 47 2.33 -13.14 3.95
CA ARG A 47 1.48 -14.29 3.62
C ARG A 47 0.85 -14.98 4.82
N LYS A 48 1.35 -14.72 6.03
CA LYS A 48 0.80 -15.33 7.23
C LYS A 48 -0.54 -14.74 7.59
N ASN A 49 -1.49 -15.59 7.94
CA ASN A 49 -2.82 -15.16 8.39
C ASN A 49 -2.75 -14.73 9.87
N ASP A 50 -1.97 -13.71 10.16
CA ASP A 50 -1.70 -13.19 11.50
C ASP A 50 -1.50 -11.69 11.40
N GLU A 51 -2.25 -10.91 12.15
CA GLU A 51 -2.17 -9.45 12.10
C GLU A 51 -0.82 -8.90 12.56
N LYS A 52 -0.05 -9.70 13.31
CA LYS A 52 1.30 -9.32 13.75
C LYS A 52 2.38 -9.66 12.72
N ALA A 53 2.05 -10.48 11.72
CA ALA A 53 3.00 -10.87 10.70
C ALA A 53 3.12 -9.77 9.66
N ARG A 54 4.12 -8.91 9.79
CA ARG A 54 4.32 -7.79 8.87
C ARG A 54 5.80 -7.58 8.54
N ALA A 55 6.55 -8.67 8.43
CA ALA A 55 7.98 -8.60 8.13
C ALA A 55 8.24 -7.94 6.76
N ALA A 56 7.42 -8.27 5.75
CA ALA A 56 7.56 -7.65 4.43
C ALA A 56 7.19 -6.17 4.46
N PHE A 57 6.16 -5.79 5.21
CA PHE A 57 5.79 -4.39 5.37
C PHE A 57 6.91 -3.61 6.03
N ASP A 58 7.51 -4.15 7.09
CA ASP A 58 8.62 -3.48 7.78
C ASP A 58 9.82 -3.32 6.87
N GLN A 59 10.14 -4.34 6.07
CA GLN A 59 11.23 -4.24 5.09
C GLN A 59 10.93 -3.18 4.04
N MET A 60 9.69 -3.12 3.55
CA MET A 60 9.27 -2.09 2.59
C MET A 60 9.42 -0.69 3.19
N THR A 61 9.02 -0.51 4.44
CA THR A 61 9.15 0.77 5.13
C THR A 61 10.62 1.20 5.23
N ASN A 62 11.50 0.28 5.61
CA ASN A 62 12.92 0.56 5.69
C ASN A 62 13.51 0.93 4.32
N ASP A 63 13.15 0.19 3.28
CA ASP A 63 13.60 0.47 1.93
C ASP A 63 13.09 1.82 1.43
N GLY A 64 11.87 2.19 1.80
CA GLY A 64 11.30 3.50 1.47
C GLY A 64 12.03 4.65 2.15
N VAL A 65 12.37 4.50 3.42
CA VAL A 65 13.17 5.50 4.14
C VAL A 65 14.53 5.69 3.48
N GLU A 66 15.12 4.62 2.97
CA GLU A 66 16.37 4.67 2.22
C GLU A 66 16.17 5.13 0.76
N ARG A 67 14.94 5.44 0.37
CA ARG A 67 14.56 5.95 -0.93
C ARG A 67 14.93 5.03 -2.10
N LYS A 68 14.76 3.75 -1.88
CA LYS A 68 15.00 2.74 -2.94
C LYS A 68 13.90 2.72 -4.00
N PHE A 69 12.77 3.37 -3.71
CA PHE A 69 11.66 3.49 -4.64
C PHE A 69 10.91 4.81 -4.38
N ASP A 70 10.01 5.19 -5.28
CA ASP A 70 9.32 6.47 -5.24
C ASP A 70 7.83 6.34 -4.92
N CYS A 71 7.26 5.14 -5.07
CA CYS A 71 5.81 4.95 -4.99
C CYS A 71 5.47 3.54 -4.51
N ILE A 72 4.40 3.43 -3.74
CA ILE A 72 3.84 2.15 -3.29
C ILE A 72 2.45 1.98 -3.90
N ILE A 73 2.16 0.80 -4.44
CA ILE A 73 0.84 0.46 -4.98
C ILE A 73 0.22 -0.64 -4.14
N VAL A 74 -1.01 -0.43 -3.68
CA VAL A 74 -1.78 -1.43 -2.95
C VAL A 74 -3.17 -1.55 -3.56
N ALA A 75 -3.77 -2.74 -3.49
CA ALA A 75 -5.11 -2.97 -4.02
C ALA A 75 -6.18 -2.23 -3.22
N SER A 76 -6.03 -2.17 -1.90
CA SER A 76 -6.93 -1.46 -1.01
C SER A 76 -6.19 -1.08 0.26
N MET A 77 -6.61 0.00 0.89
CA MET A 77 -6.08 0.43 2.19
C MET A 77 -6.32 -0.61 3.28
N TYR A 78 -7.31 -1.49 3.09
CA TYR A 78 -7.52 -2.63 3.97
C TYR A 78 -6.27 -3.47 4.19
N TYR A 79 -5.49 -3.67 3.14
CA TYR A 79 -4.28 -4.49 3.20
C TYR A 79 -3.13 -3.76 3.90
N CYS A 80 -3.25 -2.44 4.09
CA CYS A 80 -2.29 -1.62 4.82
C CYS A 80 -2.85 -1.14 6.15
N GLY A 81 -4.16 -1.25 6.35
CA GLY A 81 -4.62 -0.84 7.48
C GLY A 81 -5.73 -0.22 8.17
N PRO A 82 -7.02 -0.21 7.84
CA PRO A 82 -7.95 0.35 8.84
C PRO A 82 -7.94 -0.44 10.14
N ASP A 83 -7.68 -1.74 10.05
CA ASP A 83 -7.62 -2.61 11.24
C ASP A 83 -6.19 -2.77 11.78
N PHE A 84 -5.24 -2.04 11.22
CA PHE A 84 -3.85 -2.02 11.65
C PHE A 84 -3.39 -0.57 11.82
N PRO A 85 -3.82 0.12 12.90
CA PRO A 85 -3.49 1.55 13.06
C PRO A 85 -2.00 1.85 13.00
N ALA A 86 -1.17 0.98 13.57
CA ALA A 86 0.28 1.17 13.56
C ALA A 86 0.86 1.13 12.14
N VAL A 87 0.35 0.23 11.30
CA VAL A 87 0.78 0.11 9.91
C VAL A 87 0.38 1.36 9.12
N ARG A 88 -0.85 1.83 9.33
CA ARG A 88 -1.35 3.03 8.66
C ARG A 88 -0.58 4.27 9.07
N GLN A 89 -0.26 4.38 10.35
CA GLN A 89 0.54 5.47 10.89
C GLN A 89 1.95 5.46 10.28
N ALA A 90 2.55 4.28 10.11
CA ALA A 90 3.86 4.15 9.47
C ALA A 90 3.82 4.63 8.01
N ILE A 91 2.77 4.30 7.27
CA ILE A 91 2.62 4.79 5.90
C ILE A 91 2.55 6.31 5.88
N LYS A 92 1.71 6.89 6.72
CA LYS A 92 1.52 8.34 6.77
C LYS A 92 2.80 9.07 7.19
N GLU A 93 3.38 8.68 8.30
CA GLU A 93 4.48 9.43 8.91
C GLU A 93 5.85 9.07 8.33
N THR A 94 6.04 7.84 7.93
CA THR A 94 7.35 7.40 7.46
C THR A 94 7.47 7.52 5.95
N LEU A 95 6.50 6.98 5.22
CA LEU A 95 6.60 6.94 3.76
C LEU A 95 6.13 8.25 3.13
N TYR A 96 4.89 8.62 3.39
CA TYR A 96 4.36 9.84 2.76
C TYR A 96 5.12 11.09 3.18
N ALA A 97 5.47 11.20 4.47
CA ALA A 97 6.23 12.34 4.98
C ALA A 97 7.62 12.45 4.37
N THR A 98 8.23 11.33 3.92
CA THR A 98 9.53 11.34 3.25
C THR A 98 9.44 11.54 1.73
N GLY A 99 8.23 11.72 1.20
CA GLY A 99 8.03 11.96 -0.23
C GLY A 99 7.72 10.73 -1.07
N ILE A 100 7.45 9.60 -0.43
CA ILE A 100 7.03 8.39 -1.15
C ILE A 100 5.53 8.48 -1.44
N ASP A 101 5.15 8.34 -2.70
CA ASP A 101 3.75 8.38 -3.10
C ASP A 101 3.03 7.06 -2.85
N LEU A 102 1.72 7.13 -2.72
CA LEU A 102 0.86 5.98 -2.47
C LEU A 102 -0.27 5.95 -3.48
N ILE A 103 -0.47 4.79 -4.09
CA ILE A 103 -1.58 4.54 -5.01
C ILE A 103 -2.43 3.42 -4.41
N VAL A 104 -3.71 3.71 -4.16
CA VAL A 104 -4.67 2.77 -3.61
C VAL A 104 -5.75 2.55 -4.66
N LEU A 105 -5.75 1.36 -5.27
CA LEU A 105 -6.57 1.11 -6.45
C LEU A 105 -8.06 1.14 -6.18
N GLU A 106 -8.51 0.48 -5.12
CA GLU A 106 -9.93 0.34 -4.83
C GLU A 106 -10.59 1.68 -4.50
N GLU A 107 -9.90 2.54 -3.76
CA GLU A 107 -10.41 3.86 -3.39
C GLU A 107 -10.11 4.95 -4.43
N GLY A 108 -9.33 4.60 -5.45
CA GLY A 108 -8.97 5.57 -6.49
C GLY A 108 -8.03 6.67 -6.00
N LEU A 109 -7.29 6.43 -4.94
CA LEU A 109 -6.33 7.41 -4.43
C LEU A 109 -5.00 7.30 -5.17
N ASP A 110 -4.49 8.45 -5.61
CA ASP A 110 -3.13 8.58 -6.14
C ASP A 110 -2.56 9.89 -5.57
N THR A 111 -1.64 9.79 -4.63
CA THR A 111 -1.11 10.98 -3.94
C THR A 111 -0.33 11.89 -4.87
N ARG A 112 0.07 11.41 -6.06
CA ARG A 112 0.72 12.25 -7.07
C ARG A 112 -0.26 13.25 -7.69
N ALA A 113 -1.55 12.91 -7.69
CA ALA A 113 -2.59 13.65 -8.41
C ALA A 113 -3.46 14.53 -7.52
N VAL A 114 -3.30 14.45 -6.20
CA VAL A 114 -4.14 15.19 -5.26
C VAL A 114 -3.29 16.07 -4.36
N SER A 115 -3.93 17.05 -3.70
CA SER A 115 -3.22 17.95 -2.79
C SER A 115 -2.83 17.24 -1.50
N ARG A 116 -1.83 17.80 -0.82
CA ARG A 116 -1.39 17.28 0.48
C ARG A 116 -2.53 17.27 1.49
N LYS A 117 -3.38 18.29 1.47
CA LYS A 117 -4.54 18.36 2.37
C LYS A 117 -5.52 17.22 2.10
N GLU A 118 -5.77 16.90 0.84
CA GLU A 118 -6.65 15.79 0.48
C GLU A 118 -6.11 14.45 0.98
N VAL A 119 -4.80 14.27 0.93
CA VAL A 119 -4.16 13.06 1.44
C VAL A 119 -4.32 12.98 2.96
N GLU A 120 -4.09 14.07 3.67
CA GLU A 120 -4.26 14.12 5.12
C GLU A 120 -5.70 13.85 5.53
N ASP A 121 -6.67 14.44 4.82
CA ASP A 121 -8.10 14.21 5.06
C ASP A 121 -8.46 12.76 4.82
N TYR A 122 -7.89 12.13 3.81
CA TYR A 122 -8.10 10.71 3.53
C TYR A 122 -7.65 9.84 4.71
N PHE A 123 -6.45 10.08 5.24
CA PHE A 123 -5.95 9.31 6.39
C PHE A 123 -6.79 9.55 7.64
N GLU A 124 -7.26 10.75 7.87
CA GLU A 124 -8.15 11.05 8.99
C GLU A 124 -9.48 10.34 8.87
N ALA A 125 -10.08 10.34 7.68
CA ALA A 125 -11.38 9.72 7.44
C ALA A 125 -11.35 8.19 7.60
N LYS A 126 -10.18 7.58 7.48
CA LYS A 126 -10.02 6.11 7.56
C LYS A 126 -9.70 5.60 8.96
N ARG A 127 -9.69 6.46 9.95
CA ARG A 127 -9.43 6.05 11.34
C ARG A 127 -10.50 5.13 11.90
#